data_6ddff2358d49b864ba81bd0fd2e9a9b5
#
_entry.id   6ddff2358d49b864ba81bd0fd2e9a9b5
#
_cell.length_a   1.000
_cell.length_b   1.000
_cell.length_c   1.000
_cell.angle_alpha   90.00
_cell.angle_beta   90.00
_cell.angle_gamma   90.00
#
_symmetry.space_group_name_H-M   'P 1'
#
loop_
_entity.id
_entity.type
_entity.pdbx_description
1 polymer ?
#
loop_
_entity_poly.entity_id
_entity_poly.type
_entity_poly.pdbx_seq_one_letter_code
_entity_poly.pdbx_strand_id
1 'polypeptide(L)'
;MPKYDITKSLDPLNTLLANTTNPRHQYLLRAYKRHLYLEMSGRYDEVLVDEMMVENPVYNLHALGFNTVISGKDNVRNLYKFWAETNQCVFFGENLQVAVADNFIALTVTAHQQVWGGSILSSKALGLLPKGLSSEVLLEMLKLKGVKPDPNHMYLYTNFEETLWPYDDRGRLQREDIFEPDPKNAVITKLEPEDVVTTAQAAQLLAPLIEPLPNFDEYVLGKKAS
;
A
#
# COMPACT_ATOMS: atom_id res chain seq x y z
N MET A 1 -12.05 18.40 -8.06
CA MET A 1 -10.60 18.04 -7.90
C MET A 1 -10.53 16.99 -6.81
N PRO A 2 -9.69 15.98 -6.94
CA PRO A 2 -9.52 14.99 -5.89
C PRO A 2 -9.22 15.67 -4.55
N LYS A 3 -9.78 15.15 -3.48
CA LYS A 3 -9.63 15.70 -2.12
C LYS A 3 -8.17 15.70 -1.66
N TYR A 4 -7.36 14.77 -2.16
CA TYR A 4 -5.95 14.59 -1.80
C TYR A 4 -5.06 14.59 -3.03
N ASP A 5 -3.87 15.20 -2.88
CA ASP A 5 -2.82 15.17 -3.89
C ASP A 5 -1.89 13.97 -3.64
N ILE A 6 -2.17 12.85 -4.32
CA ILE A 6 -1.43 11.59 -4.15
C ILE A 6 0.06 11.72 -4.49
N THR A 7 0.47 12.76 -5.25
CA THR A 7 1.88 12.98 -5.58
C THR A 7 2.71 13.41 -4.36
N LYS A 8 2.06 13.90 -3.29
CA LYS A 8 2.68 14.38 -2.06
C LYS A 8 2.61 13.37 -0.91
N SER A 9 1.99 12.22 -1.12
CA SER A 9 1.81 11.19 -0.10
C SER A 9 3.12 10.78 0.58
N LEU A 10 4.26 10.83 -0.14
CA LEU A 10 5.57 10.41 0.34
C LEU A 10 6.57 11.56 0.55
N ASP A 11 6.13 12.81 0.68
CA ASP A 11 7.03 13.94 0.93
C ASP A 11 7.89 13.77 2.19
N PRO A 12 7.39 13.27 3.34
CA PRO A 12 8.23 13.01 4.51
C PRO A 12 9.31 11.95 4.25
N LEU A 13 8.99 10.91 3.46
CA LEU A 13 9.97 9.90 3.05
C LEU A 13 11.03 10.50 2.11
N ASN A 14 10.65 11.35 1.17
CA ASN A 14 11.58 12.05 0.29
C ASN A 14 12.56 12.91 1.12
N THR A 15 12.07 13.59 2.16
CA THR A 15 12.89 14.36 3.10
C THR A 15 13.87 13.47 3.86
N LEU A 16 13.42 12.32 4.37
CA LEU A 16 14.30 11.36 5.04
C LEU A 16 15.36 10.81 4.09
N LEU A 17 14.98 10.43 2.87
CA LEU A 17 15.89 9.92 1.85
C LEU A 17 17.00 10.94 1.51
N ALA A 18 16.65 12.22 1.36
CA ALA A 18 17.60 13.30 1.07
C ALA A 18 18.63 13.52 2.20
N ASN A 19 18.25 13.24 3.46
CA ASN A 19 19.10 13.40 4.63
C ASN A 19 19.82 12.12 5.07
N THR A 20 19.53 10.98 4.44
CA THR A 20 20.12 9.69 4.76
C THR A 20 21.44 9.52 3.99
N THR A 21 22.53 9.17 4.68
CA THR A 21 23.85 8.95 4.08
C THR A 21 24.24 7.48 3.93
N ASN A 22 23.61 6.57 4.68
CA ASN A 22 23.83 5.13 4.58
C ASN A 22 23.27 4.61 3.24
N PRO A 23 24.12 4.04 2.34
CA PRO A 23 23.65 3.60 1.03
C PRO A 23 22.57 2.50 1.09
N ARG A 24 22.66 1.62 2.09
CA ARG A 24 21.64 0.58 2.28
C ARG A 24 20.30 1.16 2.69
N HIS A 25 20.28 2.10 3.61
CA HIS A 25 19.05 2.79 4.00
C HIS A 25 18.45 3.58 2.84
N GLN A 26 19.29 4.28 2.06
CA GLN A 26 18.83 4.97 0.85
C GLN A 26 18.20 3.99 -0.15
N TYR A 27 18.81 2.81 -0.33
CA TYR A 27 18.28 1.78 -1.23
C TYR A 27 16.90 1.31 -0.77
N LEU A 28 16.75 0.97 0.53
CA LEU A 28 15.46 0.51 1.08
C LEU A 28 14.38 1.58 0.95
N LEU A 29 14.69 2.84 1.25
CA LEU A 29 13.75 3.95 1.10
C LEU A 29 13.30 4.15 -0.37
N ARG A 30 14.23 3.99 -1.33
CA ARG A 30 13.91 4.03 -2.77
C ARG A 30 13.04 2.83 -3.18
N ALA A 31 13.35 1.63 -2.69
CA ALA A 31 12.59 0.43 -2.97
C ALA A 31 11.13 0.56 -2.45
N TYR A 32 10.96 1.05 -1.23
CA TYR A 32 9.66 1.32 -0.64
C TYR A 32 8.86 2.37 -1.44
N LYS A 33 9.49 3.52 -1.75
CA LYS A 33 8.87 4.58 -2.57
C LYS A 33 8.40 4.05 -3.92
N ARG A 34 9.29 3.31 -4.62
CA ARG A 34 8.98 2.70 -5.92
C ARG A 34 7.84 1.73 -5.81
N HIS A 35 7.84 0.87 -4.80
CA HIS A 35 6.77 -0.11 -4.55
C HIS A 35 5.41 0.58 -4.46
N LEU A 36 5.25 1.55 -3.57
CA LEU A 36 3.98 2.24 -3.37
C LEU A 36 3.48 2.96 -4.62
N TYR A 37 4.37 3.64 -5.35
CA TYR A 37 3.96 4.33 -6.57
C TYR A 37 3.58 3.36 -7.70
N LEU A 38 4.24 2.22 -7.81
CA LEU A 38 3.88 1.16 -8.78
C LEU A 38 2.54 0.54 -8.41
N GLU A 39 2.31 0.24 -7.14
CA GLU A 39 1.04 -0.28 -6.63
C GLU A 39 -0.11 0.68 -6.93
N MET A 40 -0.02 1.94 -6.51
CA MET A 40 -1.05 2.96 -6.77
C MET A 40 -1.30 3.19 -8.26
N SER A 41 -0.31 2.93 -9.11
CA SER A 41 -0.41 3.03 -10.57
C SER A 41 -0.98 1.78 -11.25
N GLY A 42 -1.29 0.73 -10.49
CA GLY A 42 -1.71 -0.57 -11.04
C GLY A 42 -0.61 -1.31 -11.81
N ARG A 43 0.67 -0.92 -11.64
CA ARG A 43 1.85 -1.53 -12.28
C ARG A 43 2.45 -2.61 -11.37
N TYR A 44 1.61 -3.41 -10.79
CA TYR A 44 1.97 -4.39 -9.76
C TYR A 44 2.90 -5.50 -10.24
N ASP A 45 2.91 -5.84 -11.53
CA ASP A 45 3.88 -6.81 -12.06
C ASP A 45 5.33 -6.32 -11.94
N GLU A 46 5.55 -5.00 -11.93
CA GLU A 46 6.86 -4.39 -11.71
C GLU A 46 7.24 -4.35 -10.21
N VAL A 47 6.29 -4.50 -9.31
CA VAL A 47 6.53 -4.71 -7.86
C VAL A 47 7.02 -6.14 -7.60
N LEU A 48 6.46 -7.11 -8.33
CA LEU A 48 6.66 -8.54 -8.09
C LEU A 48 7.94 -9.12 -8.74
N VAL A 49 8.81 -8.25 -9.28
CA VAL A 49 10.09 -8.67 -9.85
C VAL A 49 11.09 -9.11 -8.77
N ASP A 50 12.03 -9.98 -9.14
CA ASP A 50 13.00 -10.56 -8.20
C ASP A 50 14.00 -9.54 -7.62
N GLU A 51 14.11 -8.37 -8.23
CA GLU A 51 14.90 -7.26 -7.71
C GLU A 51 14.23 -6.59 -6.49
N MET A 52 12.90 -6.55 -6.46
CA MET A 52 12.14 -5.84 -5.43
C MET A 52 11.60 -6.75 -4.34
N MET A 53 11.32 -8.01 -4.65
CA MET A 53 10.57 -8.90 -3.78
C MET A 53 11.13 -10.32 -3.79
N VAL A 54 11.17 -10.98 -2.63
CA VAL A 54 11.53 -12.39 -2.53
C VAL A 54 10.52 -13.28 -3.23
N GLU A 55 10.89 -14.55 -3.49
CA GLU A 55 10.02 -15.52 -4.19
C GLU A 55 8.70 -15.79 -3.44
N ASN A 56 8.75 -15.87 -2.13
CA ASN A 56 7.58 -16.15 -1.29
C ASN A 56 7.33 -15.01 -0.29
N PRO A 57 6.83 -13.84 -0.75
CA PRO A 57 6.50 -12.74 0.13
C PRO A 57 5.28 -13.07 0.99
N VAL A 58 5.18 -12.41 2.15
CA VAL A 58 4.06 -12.56 3.06
C VAL A 58 3.46 -11.20 3.37
N TYR A 59 2.15 -11.06 3.22
CA TYR A 59 1.38 -9.86 3.56
C TYR A 59 0.48 -10.18 4.74
N ASN A 60 0.73 -9.55 5.87
CA ASN A 60 -0.09 -9.65 7.08
C ASN A 60 -0.96 -8.39 7.15
N LEU A 61 -2.20 -8.50 6.71
CA LEU A 61 -3.13 -7.38 6.64
C LEU A 61 -4.09 -7.42 7.83
N HIS A 62 -3.89 -6.55 8.81
CA HIS A 62 -4.71 -6.37 9.99
C HIS A 62 -5.26 -4.93 10.04
N ALA A 63 -5.83 -4.48 8.93
CA ALA A 63 -6.36 -3.14 8.74
C ALA A 63 -7.55 -3.17 7.78
N LEU A 64 -8.26 -2.08 7.62
CA LEU A 64 -9.41 -1.96 6.72
C LEU A 64 -10.50 -3.01 6.98
N GLY A 65 -10.61 -3.51 8.20
CA GLY A 65 -11.48 -4.62 8.55
C GLY A 65 -10.96 -6.00 8.10
N PHE A 66 -9.75 -6.07 7.53
CA PHE A 66 -9.11 -7.33 7.21
C PHE A 66 -8.33 -7.90 8.40
N ASN A 67 -8.28 -9.21 8.47
CA ASN A 67 -7.41 -9.97 9.36
C ASN A 67 -6.93 -11.20 8.59
N THR A 68 -5.94 -11.01 7.71
CA THR A 68 -5.56 -12.03 6.76
C THR A 68 -4.05 -12.09 6.53
N VAL A 69 -3.62 -13.27 6.10
CA VAL A 69 -2.26 -13.52 5.63
C VAL A 69 -2.33 -13.97 4.18
N ILE A 70 -1.62 -13.26 3.31
CA ILE A 70 -1.48 -13.58 1.89
C ILE A 70 -0.03 -13.97 1.65
N SER A 71 0.23 -15.14 1.08
CA SER A 71 1.58 -15.65 0.85
C SER A 71 1.81 -16.01 -0.61
N GLY A 72 3.01 -15.70 -1.09
CA GLY A 72 3.47 -15.99 -2.44
C GLY A 72 3.07 -14.93 -3.47
N LYS A 73 3.94 -14.73 -4.47
CA LYS A 73 3.77 -13.70 -5.51
C LYS A 73 2.44 -13.78 -6.25
N ASP A 74 1.94 -14.98 -6.54
CA ASP A 74 0.69 -15.12 -7.30
C ASP A 74 -0.53 -14.63 -6.51
N ASN A 75 -0.58 -14.89 -5.21
CA ASN A 75 -1.66 -14.40 -4.36
C ASN A 75 -1.58 -12.89 -4.15
N VAL A 76 -0.38 -12.34 -3.98
CA VAL A 76 -0.15 -10.90 -3.92
C VAL A 76 -0.53 -10.23 -5.25
N ARG A 77 -0.17 -10.83 -6.40
CA ARG A 77 -0.59 -10.35 -7.72
C ARG A 77 -2.11 -10.28 -7.86
N ASN A 78 -2.82 -11.32 -7.40
CA ASN A 78 -4.28 -11.36 -7.45
C ASN A 78 -4.92 -10.25 -6.59
N LEU A 79 -4.34 -9.96 -5.41
CA LEU A 79 -4.79 -8.86 -4.56
C LEU A 79 -4.61 -7.52 -5.28
N TYR A 80 -3.41 -7.24 -5.77
CA TYR A 80 -3.10 -5.99 -6.46
C TYR A 80 -3.93 -5.79 -7.74
N LYS A 81 -4.10 -6.87 -8.51
CA LYS A 81 -4.96 -6.86 -9.70
C LYS A 81 -6.37 -6.45 -9.34
N PHE A 82 -6.95 -7.07 -8.32
CA PHE A 82 -8.28 -6.73 -7.85
C PHE A 82 -8.38 -5.26 -7.41
N TRP A 83 -7.42 -4.78 -6.63
CA TRP A 83 -7.40 -3.38 -6.19
C TRP A 83 -7.26 -2.41 -7.36
N ALA A 84 -6.40 -2.72 -8.33
CA ALA A 84 -6.21 -1.89 -9.52
C ALA A 84 -7.47 -1.83 -10.40
N GLU A 85 -8.11 -2.97 -10.66
CA GLU A 85 -9.34 -3.07 -11.46
C GLU A 85 -10.54 -2.35 -10.83
N THR A 86 -10.51 -2.19 -9.51
CA THR A 86 -11.59 -1.55 -8.73
C THR A 86 -11.22 -0.17 -8.19
N ASN A 87 -10.10 0.43 -8.63
CA ASN A 87 -9.55 1.71 -8.16
C ASN A 87 -9.27 1.78 -6.65
N GLN A 88 -9.07 0.64 -5.99
CA GLN A 88 -8.80 0.56 -4.56
C GLN A 88 -7.30 0.60 -4.22
N CYS A 89 -6.42 0.52 -5.23
CA CYS A 89 -4.98 0.70 -5.05
C CYS A 89 -4.58 2.16 -4.76
N VAL A 90 -5.50 3.11 -4.90
CA VAL A 90 -5.21 4.53 -4.69
C VAL A 90 -5.41 4.89 -3.22
N PHE A 91 -4.35 5.37 -2.61
CA PHE A 91 -4.36 5.86 -1.23
C PHE A 91 -3.51 7.13 -1.07
N PHE A 92 -3.71 7.81 0.05
CA PHE A 92 -2.94 8.98 0.45
C PHE A 92 -2.56 8.87 1.92
N GLY A 93 -1.31 9.22 2.26
CA GLY A 93 -0.81 9.22 3.65
C GLY A 93 -0.68 10.63 4.19
N GLU A 94 -1.27 10.89 5.36
CA GLU A 94 -1.03 12.09 6.16
C GLU A 94 -0.26 11.74 7.43
N ASN A 95 0.47 12.71 7.98
CA ASN A 95 1.23 12.54 9.22
C ASN A 95 2.22 11.36 9.17
N LEU A 96 2.74 11.05 7.98
CA LEU A 96 3.66 9.95 7.78
C LEU A 96 4.94 10.16 8.58
N GLN A 97 5.27 9.20 9.46
CA GLN A 97 6.54 9.10 10.14
C GLN A 97 7.24 7.82 9.71
N VAL A 98 8.50 7.92 9.32
CA VAL A 98 9.27 6.81 8.77
C VAL A 98 10.55 6.61 9.55
N ALA A 99 10.82 5.36 9.93
CA ALA A 99 12.10 4.91 10.44
C ALA A 99 12.68 3.83 9.52
N VAL A 100 13.98 3.89 9.25
CA VAL A 100 14.70 2.91 8.45
C VAL A 100 15.85 2.31 9.24
N ALA A 101 16.00 1.01 9.13
CA ALA A 101 17.14 0.24 9.68
C ALA A 101 17.73 -0.62 8.56
N ASP A 102 18.78 -1.41 8.88
CA ASP A 102 19.51 -2.20 7.88
C ASP A 102 18.65 -3.24 7.16
N ASN A 103 17.56 -3.71 7.79
CA ASN A 103 16.74 -4.81 7.28
C ASN A 103 15.22 -4.57 7.39
N PHE A 104 14.79 -3.34 7.72
CA PHE A 104 13.37 -3.00 7.70
C PHE A 104 13.13 -1.50 7.56
N ILE A 105 11.92 -1.19 7.10
CA ILE A 105 11.29 0.13 7.25
C ILE A 105 10.08 -0.05 8.16
N ALA A 106 9.93 0.84 9.14
CA ALA A 106 8.72 0.94 9.97
C ALA A 106 8.13 2.33 9.81
N LEU A 107 6.81 2.42 9.78
CA LEU A 107 6.14 3.71 9.68
C LEU A 107 4.81 3.74 10.42
N THR A 108 4.40 4.96 10.75
CA THR A 108 3.04 5.27 11.17
C THR A 108 2.43 6.29 10.23
N VAL A 109 1.16 6.17 9.94
CA VAL A 109 0.47 7.03 8.98
C VAL A 109 -1.01 7.14 9.29
N THR A 110 -1.61 8.30 9.02
CA THR A 110 -3.05 8.40 8.81
C THR A 110 -3.30 8.07 7.34
N ALA A 111 -3.79 6.88 7.07
CA ALA A 111 -4.06 6.40 5.72
C ALA A 111 -5.47 6.79 5.27
N HIS A 112 -5.58 7.20 4.01
CA HIS A 112 -6.83 7.50 3.32
C HIS A 112 -6.88 6.63 2.07
N GLN A 113 -7.60 5.51 2.12
CA GLN A 113 -7.67 4.56 1.02
C GLN A 113 -9.05 4.55 0.37
N GLN A 114 -9.08 4.51 -0.94
CA GLN A 114 -10.31 4.30 -1.68
C GLN A 114 -10.80 2.85 -1.52
N VAL A 115 -12.08 2.69 -1.17
CA VAL A 115 -12.72 1.39 -1.03
C VAL A 115 -13.97 1.35 -1.87
N TRP A 116 -14.09 0.35 -2.73
CA TRP A 116 -15.28 0.16 -3.55
C TRP A 116 -16.44 -0.41 -2.74
N GLY A 117 -17.62 0.19 -2.83
CA GLY A 117 -18.81 -0.27 -2.11
C GLY A 117 -19.23 -1.70 -2.43
N GLY A 118 -18.90 -2.18 -3.64
CA GLY A 118 -19.08 -3.58 -4.01
C GLY A 118 -18.18 -4.55 -3.25
N SER A 119 -16.95 -4.16 -2.89
CA SER A 119 -16.06 -4.96 -2.03
C SER A 119 -16.64 -5.12 -0.64
N ILE A 120 -17.25 -4.05 -0.12
CA ILE A 120 -17.86 -4.05 1.21
C ILE A 120 -19.06 -5.01 1.28
N LEU A 121 -19.83 -5.12 0.18
CA LEU A 121 -21.05 -5.93 0.11
C LEU A 121 -20.80 -7.37 -0.31
N SER A 122 -19.70 -7.66 -0.97
CA SER A 122 -19.42 -8.92 -1.63
C SER A 122 -18.47 -9.79 -0.83
N SER A 123 -18.98 -10.79 -0.13
CA SER A 123 -18.15 -11.90 0.39
C SER A 123 -17.36 -12.64 -0.70
N LYS A 124 -17.74 -12.47 -1.99
CA LYS A 124 -17.05 -13.05 -3.14
C LYS A 124 -15.89 -12.20 -3.65
N ALA A 125 -15.94 -10.87 -3.52
CA ALA A 125 -14.80 -10.01 -3.79
C ALA A 125 -13.63 -10.30 -2.81
N LEU A 126 -13.99 -10.81 -1.64
CA LEU A 126 -13.08 -11.33 -0.62
C LEU A 126 -12.73 -12.82 -0.81
N GLY A 127 -13.16 -13.45 -1.91
CA GLY A 127 -12.82 -14.84 -2.24
C GLY A 127 -11.34 -15.10 -2.49
N LEU A 128 -10.53 -14.06 -2.58
CA LEU A 128 -9.06 -14.10 -2.52
C LEU A 128 -8.55 -14.20 -1.09
N LEU A 129 -9.40 -13.96 -0.10
CA LEU A 129 -9.06 -13.96 1.31
C LEU A 129 -9.42 -15.32 1.93
N PRO A 130 -8.61 -15.87 2.85
CA PRO A 130 -8.92 -17.11 3.54
C PRO A 130 -10.30 -17.08 4.20
N LYS A 131 -10.95 -18.24 4.27
CA LYS A 131 -12.23 -18.42 4.99
C LYS A 131 -12.06 -17.92 6.44
N GLY A 132 -12.81 -16.91 6.83
CA GLY A 132 -12.77 -16.33 8.19
C GLY A 132 -12.59 -14.82 8.23
N LEU A 133 -12.38 -14.18 7.07
CA LEU A 133 -12.42 -12.73 6.96
C LEU A 133 -13.80 -12.28 6.63
N SER A 134 -14.34 -11.62 7.57
CA SER A 134 -15.69 -11.18 7.44
C SER A 134 -15.70 -9.73 6.98
N SER A 135 -16.20 -9.53 5.75
CA SER A 135 -16.93 -8.31 5.43
C SER A 135 -17.91 -7.92 6.56
N GLU A 136 -18.20 -8.82 7.46
CA GLU A 136 -19.04 -8.64 8.65
C GLU A 136 -18.48 -7.57 9.58
N VAL A 137 -17.17 -7.50 9.85
CA VAL A 137 -16.59 -6.46 10.72
C VAL A 137 -16.71 -5.10 10.04
N LEU A 138 -16.36 -4.99 8.77
CA LEU A 138 -16.52 -3.74 8.03
C LEU A 138 -17.99 -3.37 7.86
N LEU A 139 -18.87 -4.34 7.59
CA LEU A 139 -20.31 -4.13 7.53
C LEU A 139 -20.90 -3.72 8.88
N GLU A 140 -20.43 -4.29 9.99
CA GLU A 140 -20.84 -3.87 11.32
C GLU A 140 -20.36 -2.45 11.67
N MET A 141 -19.11 -2.14 11.34
CA MET A 141 -18.58 -0.78 11.50
C MET A 141 -19.39 0.23 10.68
N LEU A 142 -19.74 -0.09 9.45
CA LEU A 142 -20.58 0.75 8.61
C LEU A 142 -21.99 0.92 9.20
N LYS A 143 -22.60 -0.15 9.70
CA LYS A 143 -23.91 -0.10 10.36
C LYS A 143 -23.87 0.78 11.62
N LEU A 144 -22.84 0.62 12.46
CA LEU A 144 -22.65 1.43 13.67
C LEU A 144 -22.46 2.92 13.34
N LYS A 145 -21.86 3.23 12.18
CA LYS A 145 -21.66 4.60 11.70
C LYS A 145 -22.83 5.11 10.84
N GLY A 146 -23.91 4.34 10.70
CA GLY A 146 -25.07 4.72 9.90
C GLY A 146 -24.81 4.78 8.39
N VAL A 147 -23.70 4.21 7.91
CA VAL A 147 -23.35 4.17 6.49
C VAL A 147 -23.93 2.90 5.85
N LYS A 148 -24.80 3.06 4.88
CA LYS A 148 -25.30 1.95 4.06
C LYS A 148 -24.42 1.85 2.81
N PRO A 149 -23.63 0.77 2.64
CA PRO A 149 -22.78 0.63 1.48
C PRO A 149 -23.61 0.51 0.19
N ASP A 150 -23.14 1.19 -0.86
CA ASP A 150 -23.73 1.21 -2.17
C ASP A 150 -22.71 0.65 -3.17
N PRO A 151 -23.02 -0.45 -3.91
CA PRO A 151 -22.08 -1.09 -4.82
C PRO A 151 -21.67 -0.20 -6.01
N ASN A 152 -22.41 0.87 -6.26
CA ASN A 152 -22.14 1.81 -7.36
C ASN A 152 -21.25 2.99 -6.94
N HIS A 153 -20.77 3.02 -5.69
CA HIS A 153 -20.01 4.15 -5.18
C HIS A 153 -18.66 3.73 -4.60
N MET A 154 -17.74 4.70 -4.63
CA MET A 154 -16.47 4.63 -3.88
C MET A 154 -16.62 5.31 -2.52
N TYR A 155 -15.88 4.82 -1.57
CA TYR A 155 -15.75 5.36 -0.22
C TYR A 155 -14.29 5.67 0.06
N LEU A 156 -14.04 6.60 0.94
CA LEU A 156 -12.73 6.84 1.53
C LEU A 156 -12.72 6.25 2.93
N TYR A 157 -11.85 5.29 3.15
CA TYR A 157 -11.55 4.75 4.45
C TYR A 157 -10.35 5.50 5.02
N THR A 158 -10.53 6.11 6.17
CA THR A 158 -9.49 6.87 6.87
C THR A 158 -9.23 6.22 8.21
N ASN A 159 -8.00 5.80 8.44
CA ASN A 159 -7.57 5.15 9.67
C ASN A 159 -6.12 5.51 10.02
N PHE A 160 -5.72 5.20 11.25
CA PHE A 160 -4.32 5.22 11.64
C PHE A 160 -3.73 3.81 11.48
N GLU A 161 -2.55 3.74 10.86
CA GLU A 161 -1.85 2.48 10.61
C GLU A 161 -0.43 2.54 11.14
N GLU A 162 0.01 1.39 11.65
CA GLU A 162 1.40 1.05 11.94
C GLU A 162 1.82 -0.03 10.96
N THR A 163 2.94 0.17 10.28
CA THR A 163 3.39 -0.80 9.27
C THR A 163 4.86 -1.16 9.46
N LEU A 164 5.19 -2.41 9.11
CA LEU A 164 6.55 -2.92 9.13
C LEU A 164 6.84 -3.65 7.82
N TRP A 165 7.95 -3.27 7.18
CA TRP A 165 8.40 -3.78 5.89
C TRP A 165 9.80 -4.38 6.02
N PRO A 166 9.93 -5.67 6.35
CA PRO A 166 11.22 -6.36 6.41
C PRO A 166 11.79 -6.63 5.02
N TYR A 167 13.10 -6.44 4.89
CA TYR A 167 13.87 -6.69 3.68
C TYR A 167 14.98 -7.71 3.94
N ASP A 168 15.32 -8.49 2.93
CA ASP A 168 16.44 -9.42 2.97
C ASP A 168 17.81 -8.72 2.77
N ASP A 169 18.89 -9.50 2.78
CA ASP A 169 20.25 -8.98 2.62
C ASP A 169 20.49 -8.31 1.26
N ARG A 170 19.63 -8.57 0.26
CA ARG A 170 19.65 -7.97 -1.08
C ARG A 170 18.72 -6.75 -1.21
N GLY A 171 18.08 -6.33 -0.13
CA GLY A 171 17.11 -5.24 -0.14
C GLY A 171 15.78 -5.58 -0.81
N ARG A 172 15.42 -6.87 -0.91
CA ARG A 172 14.15 -7.34 -1.46
C ARG A 172 13.12 -7.48 -0.35
N LEU A 173 11.91 -7.03 -0.61
CA LEU A 173 10.81 -7.12 0.36
C LEU A 173 10.49 -8.58 0.67
N GLN A 174 10.49 -8.93 1.96
CA GLN A 174 10.13 -10.25 2.47
C GLN A 174 8.68 -10.30 2.94
N ARG A 175 8.23 -9.21 3.56
CA ARG A 175 6.93 -9.16 4.20
C ARG A 175 6.41 -7.72 4.28
N GLU A 176 5.12 -7.60 4.26
CA GLU A 176 4.40 -6.38 4.57
C GLU A 176 3.45 -6.66 5.73
N ASP A 177 3.68 -5.99 6.85
CA ASP A 177 2.81 -6.05 8.01
C ASP A 177 2.06 -4.71 8.12
N ILE A 178 0.74 -4.73 7.99
CA ILE A 178 -0.12 -3.56 8.20
C ILE A 178 -1.00 -3.84 9.40
N PHE A 179 -0.96 -2.94 10.39
CA PHE A 179 -1.74 -3.04 11.61
C PHE A 179 -2.51 -1.76 11.87
N GLU A 180 -3.80 -1.88 12.10
CA GLU A 180 -4.72 -0.82 12.52
C GLU A 180 -5.01 -0.97 14.01
N PRO A 181 -4.36 -0.15 14.90
CA PRO A 181 -4.49 -0.32 16.33
C PRO A 181 -5.89 -0.04 16.87
N ASP A 182 -6.62 0.85 16.21
CA ASP A 182 -7.94 1.28 16.67
C ASP A 182 -8.96 1.38 15.52
N PRO A 183 -9.44 0.23 15.02
CA PRO A 183 -10.37 0.20 13.90
C PRO A 183 -11.73 0.84 14.22
N LYS A 184 -12.08 1.02 15.49
CA LYS A 184 -13.35 1.67 15.88
C LYS A 184 -13.36 3.16 15.57
N ASN A 185 -12.18 3.78 15.54
CA ASN A 185 -12.01 5.20 15.22
C ASN A 185 -11.84 5.46 13.72
N ALA A 186 -11.75 4.42 12.90
CA ALA A 186 -11.74 4.60 11.44
C ALA A 186 -12.95 5.38 10.95
N VAL A 187 -12.76 6.23 9.96
CA VAL A 187 -13.81 7.04 9.34
C VAL A 187 -14.05 6.56 7.92
N ILE A 188 -15.31 6.36 7.58
CA ILE A 188 -15.71 5.99 6.20
C ILE A 188 -16.58 7.10 5.65
N THR A 189 -16.15 7.70 4.56
CA THR A 189 -16.86 8.79 3.88
C THR A 189 -17.16 8.37 2.45
N LYS A 190 -18.40 8.57 2.01
CA LYS A 190 -18.76 8.38 0.59
C LYS A 190 -18.04 9.44 -0.24
N LEU A 191 -17.39 9.01 -1.31
CA LEU A 191 -16.72 9.92 -2.24
C LEU A 191 -17.72 10.42 -3.32
N GLU A 192 -17.62 11.71 -3.62
CA GLU A 192 -18.28 12.24 -4.81
C GLU A 192 -17.53 11.75 -6.07
N PRO A 193 -18.21 11.53 -7.19
CA PRO A 193 -17.58 11.01 -8.41
C PRO A 193 -16.33 11.78 -8.87
N GLU A 194 -16.33 13.10 -8.70
CA GLU A 194 -15.21 13.99 -9.05
C GLU A 194 -14.01 13.89 -8.11
N ASP A 195 -14.19 13.32 -6.93
CA ASP A 195 -13.13 13.10 -5.93
C ASP A 195 -12.50 11.71 -6.06
N VAL A 196 -13.08 10.82 -6.84
CA VAL A 196 -12.52 9.50 -7.11
C VAL A 196 -11.31 9.63 -8.05
N VAL A 197 -10.17 9.13 -7.63
CA VAL A 197 -8.99 8.98 -8.48
C VAL A 197 -8.96 7.56 -9.04
N THR A 198 -9.05 7.43 -10.35
CA THR A 198 -8.93 6.11 -10.99
C THR A 198 -7.48 5.64 -11.01
N THR A 199 -7.26 4.33 -11.07
CA THR A 199 -5.92 3.74 -11.26
C THR A 199 -5.18 4.33 -12.47
N ALA A 200 -5.91 4.58 -13.57
CA ALA A 200 -5.35 5.19 -14.76
C ALA A 200 -4.91 6.65 -14.54
N GLN A 201 -5.68 7.43 -13.78
CA GLN A 201 -5.28 8.79 -13.39
C GLN A 201 -4.08 8.78 -12.44
N ALA A 202 -4.07 7.86 -11.46
CA ALA A 202 -2.93 7.69 -10.56
C ALA A 202 -1.66 7.32 -11.34
N ALA A 203 -1.76 6.43 -12.33
CA ALA A 203 -0.64 6.05 -13.19
C ALA A 203 -0.07 7.25 -13.95
N GLN A 204 -0.91 8.15 -14.46
CA GLN A 204 -0.46 9.36 -15.15
C GLN A 204 0.22 10.35 -14.20
N LEU A 205 -0.36 10.57 -13.01
CA LEU A 205 0.15 11.52 -12.02
C LEU A 205 1.49 11.06 -11.43
N LEU A 206 1.62 9.74 -11.17
CA LEU A 206 2.78 9.17 -10.48
C LEU A 206 3.92 8.76 -11.42
N ALA A 207 3.67 8.60 -12.73
CA ALA A 207 4.69 8.19 -13.68
C ALA A 207 6.01 8.99 -13.60
N PRO A 208 6.01 10.33 -13.44
CA PRO A 208 7.25 11.11 -13.32
C PRO A 208 8.02 10.87 -12.02
N LEU A 209 7.37 10.26 -11.00
CA LEU A 209 7.92 10.02 -9.67
C LEU A 209 8.47 8.60 -9.49
N ILE A 210 8.19 7.71 -10.45
CA ILE A 210 8.64 6.32 -10.43
C ILE A 210 10.06 6.23 -11.00
N GLU A 211 11.04 6.17 -10.10
CA GLU A 211 12.45 6.04 -10.47
C GLU A 211 12.85 4.55 -10.49
N PRO A 212 13.76 4.11 -11.38
CA PRO A 212 14.34 2.78 -11.31
C PRO A 212 15.21 2.63 -10.06
N LEU A 213 15.31 1.40 -9.52
CA LEU A 213 16.28 1.13 -8.48
C LEU A 213 17.70 1.13 -9.03
N PRO A 214 18.68 1.64 -8.26
CA PRO A 214 20.08 1.45 -8.62
C PRO A 214 20.46 -0.03 -8.47
N ASN A 215 21.51 -0.46 -9.15
CA ASN A 215 22.03 -1.81 -8.96
C ASN A 215 22.48 -1.98 -7.49
N PHE A 216 21.99 -3.01 -6.80
CA PHE A 216 22.26 -3.22 -5.38
C PHE A 216 23.75 -3.44 -5.10
N ASP A 217 24.44 -4.28 -5.91
CA ASP A 217 25.85 -4.61 -5.69
C ASP A 217 26.76 -3.38 -5.87
N GLU A 218 26.44 -2.55 -6.85
CA GLU A 218 27.19 -1.31 -7.09
C GLU A 218 26.89 -0.25 -6.02
N TYR A 219 25.61 -0.02 -5.76
CA TYR A 219 25.15 1.09 -4.91
C TYR A 219 25.38 0.84 -3.43
N VAL A 220 25.05 -0.38 -2.95
CA VAL A 220 25.12 -0.73 -1.53
C VAL A 220 26.46 -1.37 -1.15
N LEU A 221 26.98 -2.27 -2.01
CA LEU A 221 28.19 -3.02 -1.70
C LEU A 221 29.48 -2.40 -2.29
N GLY A 222 29.34 -1.34 -3.11
CA GLY A 222 30.48 -0.67 -3.74
C GLY A 222 31.22 -1.54 -4.77
N LYS A 223 30.60 -2.62 -5.27
CA LYS A 223 31.21 -3.49 -6.28
C LYS A 223 31.16 -2.77 -7.66
N LYS A 224 32.27 -2.80 -8.39
CA LYS A 224 32.29 -2.30 -9.77
C LYS A 224 31.51 -3.26 -10.67
N ALA A 225 30.80 -2.71 -11.65
CA ALA A 225 30.21 -3.50 -12.73
C ALA A 225 31.33 -4.31 -13.41
N SER A 226 31.15 -5.61 -13.52
CA SER A 226 32.08 -6.53 -14.20
C SER A 226 31.88 -6.47 -15.70
#